data_199d13dc1219f252facc6e4ab9f76b7a
#
_entry.id   199d13dc1219f252facc6e4ab9f76b7a
#
_cell.length_a   1.000
_cell.length_b   1.000
_cell.length_c   1.000
_cell.angle_alpha   90.00
_cell.angle_beta   90.00
_cell.angle_gamma   90.00
#
_symmetry.space_group_name_H-M   'P 1'
#
loop_
_entity.id
_entity.type
_entity.pdbx_description
1 polymer ?
#
loop_
_entity_poly.entity_id
_entity_poly.type
_entity_poly.pdbx_seq_one_letter_code
_entity_poly.pdbx_strand_id
1 'polypeptide(L)'
;NRLPFLFKVLAAAKPLSIQAHPNKHQAQKGFQRENKQKIPLDAAERNYRDDNHKPECICALTRFWALSRFRRIPNILTDMQQLNLKLLNDMLTELKQRPTPQELQRFYTSLMSLNQDQKKRVVGEALKKARNDTADRPEFQWMIKLANHYPEDIGVLSPFFLNLICLEPGQAIYLDAGELHAYLEGL
;
A
#
# COMPACT_ATOMS: atom_id res chain seq x y z
N ASN A 1 12.99 4.18 32.30
CA ASN A 1 12.92 5.18 31.23
C ASN A 1 12.85 4.46 29.88
N ARG A 2 11.79 4.68 29.11
CA ARG A 2 11.60 4.12 27.77
C ARG A 2 11.74 5.27 26.77
N LEU A 3 12.49 5.05 25.69
CA LEU A 3 12.54 6.02 24.60
C LEU A 3 11.15 6.12 23.95
N PRO A 4 10.66 7.33 23.66
CA PRO A 4 9.33 7.52 23.04
C PRO A 4 9.30 7.21 21.53
N PHE A 5 10.41 6.80 20.94
CA PHE A 5 10.55 6.50 19.51
C PHE A 5 11.51 5.32 19.30
N LEU A 6 11.37 4.68 18.13
CA LEU A 6 12.32 3.72 17.61
C LEU A 6 13.13 4.40 16.49
N PHE A 7 14.47 4.35 16.62
CA PHE A 7 15.38 4.81 15.57
C PHE A 7 16.17 3.62 15.03
N LYS A 8 16.17 3.46 13.70
CA LYS A 8 16.90 2.37 13.04
C LYS A 8 17.27 2.73 11.61
N VAL A 9 18.32 2.11 11.08
CA VAL A 9 18.59 2.08 9.65
C VAL A 9 17.71 0.99 9.01
N LEU A 10 17.05 1.34 7.91
CA LEU A 10 16.21 0.44 7.14
C LEU A 10 16.79 0.30 5.73
N ALA A 11 17.22 -0.92 5.36
CA ALA A 11 17.61 -1.25 4.00
C ALA A 11 16.51 -2.07 3.33
N ALA A 12 15.81 -1.48 2.38
CA ALA A 12 14.78 -2.15 1.59
C ALA A 12 15.41 -2.74 0.31
N ALA A 13 15.95 -3.96 0.42
CA ALA A 13 16.51 -4.69 -0.73
C ALA A 13 15.43 -5.31 -1.62
N LYS A 14 14.20 -5.42 -1.11
CA LYS A 14 12.99 -5.85 -1.81
C LYS A 14 11.78 -5.10 -1.27
N PRO A 15 10.72 -4.95 -2.06
CA PRO A 15 9.52 -4.26 -1.61
C PRO A 15 8.94 -4.88 -0.33
N LEU A 16 8.56 -4.02 0.62
CA LEU A 16 7.88 -4.43 1.85
C LEU A 16 6.37 -4.40 1.65
N SER A 17 5.63 -5.06 2.56
CA SER A 17 4.16 -5.08 2.54
C SER A 17 3.56 -3.68 2.68
N ILE A 18 2.38 -3.48 2.08
CA ILE A 18 1.59 -2.27 2.31
C ILE A 18 1.05 -2.30 3.74
N GLN A 19 1.24 -1.21 4.46
CA GLN A 19 0.89 -1.06 5.86
C GLN A 19 0.10 0.22 6.09
N ALA A 20 -0.73 0.20 7.14
CA ALA A 20 -1.32 1.37 7.76
C ALA A 20 -1.27 1.16 9.27
N HIS A 21 -0.62 2.07 9.98
CA HIS A 21 -0.46 1.94 11.42
C HIS A 21 -1.62 2.59 12.17
N PRO A 22 -2.03 2.03 13.32
CA PRO A 22 -3.17 2.54 14.07
C PRO A 22 -2.89 3.92 14.67
N ASN A 23 -3.93 4.76 14.78
CA ASN A 23 -3.89 5.92 15.66
C ASN A 23 -3.96 5.50 17.15
N LYS A 24 -3.75 6.45 18.08
CA LYS A 24 -3.70 6.13 19.52
C LYS A 24 -4.95 5.42 20.02
N HIS A 25 -6.13 5.88 19.62
CA HIS A 25 -7.39 5.29 20.04
C HIS A 25 -7.58 3.86 19.49
N GLN A 26 -7.24 3.64 18.22
CA GLN A 26 -7.26 2.31 17.59
C GLN A 26 -6.26 1.35 18.26
N ALA A 27 -5.05 1.84 18.55
CA ALA A 27 -4.02 1.06 19.22
C ALA A 27 -4.48 0.61 20.61
N GLN A 28 -5.00 1.53 21.41
CA GLN A 28 -5.53 1.22 22.74
C GLN A 28 -6.67 0.21 22.71
N LYS A 29 -7.65 0.41 21.83
CA LYS A 29 -8.76 -0.54 21.67
C LYS A 29 -8.30 -1.92 21.19
N GLY A 30 -7.41 -1.95 20.20
CA GLY A 30 -6.87 -3.20 19.67
C GLY A 30 -6.08 -3.97 20.71
N PHE A 31 -5.19 -3.29 21.41
CA PHE A 31 -4.39 -3.87 22.49
C PHE A 31 -5.26 -4.46 23.62
N GLN A 32 -6.26 -3.70 24.09
CA GLN A 32 -7.21 -4.17 25.12
C GLN A 32 -8.01 -5.39 24.63
N ARG A 33 -8.48 -5.38 23.37
CA ARG A 33 -9.22 -6.49 22.78
C ARG A 33 -8.39 -7.77 22.75
N GLU A 34 -7.15 -7.69 22.24
CA GLU A 34 -6.27 -8.86 22.11
C GLU A 34 -5.80 -9.36 23.49
N ASN A 35 -5.64 -8.48 24.47
CA ASN A 35 -5.38 -8.88 25.88
C ASN A 35 -6.57 -9.64 26.46
N LYS A 36 -7.83 -9.18 26.23
CA LYS A 36 -9.04 -9.90 26.66
C LYS A 36 -9.17 -11.28 26.01
N GLN A 37 -8.73 -11.40 24.76
CA GLN A 37 -8.67 -12.67 24.02
C GLN A 37 -7.49 -13.56 24.45
N LYS A 38 -6.65 -13.09 25.37
CA LYS A 38 -5.46 -13.81 25.89
C LYS A 38 -4.45 -14.17 24.79
N ILE A 39 -4.38 -13.40 23.69
CA ILE A 39 -3.39 -13.60 22.64
C ILE A 39 -2.03 -13.15 23.20
N PRO A 40 -1.01 -14.01 23.25
CA PRO A 40 0.33 -13.65 23.76
C PRO A 40 0.94 -12.48 22.97
N LEU A 41 1.78 -11.66 23.62
CA LEU A 41 2.40 -10.48 22.97
C LEU A 41 3.36 -10.85 21.84
N ASP A 42 3.96 -12.03 21.91
CA ASP A 42 4.90 -12.59 20.92
C ASP A 42 4.23 -13.49 19.88
N ALA A 43 2.92 -13.75 19.99
CA ALA A 43 2.19 -14.55 19.03
C ALA A 43 2.23 -13.93 17.62
N ALA A 44 2.37 -14.77 16.59
CA ALA A 44 2.45 -14.34 15.20
C ALA A 44 1.18 -13.63 14.73
N GLU A 45 0.01 -14.06 15.22
CA GLU A 45 -1.30 -13.48 14.94
C GLU A 45 -1.58 -12.19 15.71
N ARG A 46 -0.70 -11.79 16.65
CA ARG A 46 -0.88 -10.57 17.44
C ARG A 46 -0.58 -9.34 16.61
N ASN A 47 -1.60 -8.47 16.40
CA ASN A 47 -1.46 -7.22 15.66
C ASN A 47 -1.05 -6.03 16.54
N TYR A 48 -1.59 -5.96 17.77
CA TYR A 48 -1.37 -4.84 18.70
C TYR A 48 -0.46 -5.27 19.84
N ARG A 49 0.86 -5.05 19.69
CA ARG A 49 1.86 -5.44 20.68
C ARG A 49 2.04 -4.40 21.81
N ASP A 50 1.53 -3.20 21.60
CA ASP A 50 1.42 -2.12 22.59
C ASP A 50 0.18 -1.26 22.29
N ASP A 51 -0.06 -0.26 23.14
CA ASP A 51 -1.21 0.64 23.04
C ASP A 51 -0.87 1.99 22.37
N ASN A 52 0.28 2.10 21.69
CA ASN A 52 0.74 3.34 21.10
C ASN A 52 0.42 3.44 19.61
N HIS A 53 0.17 4.68 19.15
CA HIS A 53 0.19 5.00 17.74
C HIS A 53 1.61 4.86 17.17
N LYS A 54 1.71 4.70 15.87
CA LYS A 54 2.99 4.51 15.19
C LYS A 54 3.07 5.40 13.94
N PRO A 55 3.21 6.72 14.10
CA PRO A 55 3.65 7.56 12.99
C PRO A 55 5.07 7.19 12.60
N GLU A 56 5.41 7.35 11.33
CA GLU A 56 6.74 7.03 10.83
C GLU A 56 7.35 8.26 10.14
N CYS A 57 8.67 8.36 10.22
CA CYS A 57 9.45 9.31 9.45
C CYS A 57 10.62 8.56 8.83
N ILE A 58 10.80 8.66 7.53
CA ILE A 58 11.95 8.10 6.84
C ILE A 58 12.75 9.20 6.16
N CYS A 59 14.07 9.16 6.34
CA CYS A 59 15.02 10.02 5.66
C CYS A 59 15.89 9.16 4.76
N ALA A 60 15.91 9.46 3.47
CA ALA A 60 16.66 8.71 2.47
C ALA A 60 18.16 8.95 2.61
N LEU A 61 18.93 7.87 2.70
CA LEU A 61 20.40 7.89 2.61
C LEU A 61 20.90 7.61 1.20
N THR A 62 20.13 6.84 0.44
CA THR A 62 20.30 6.64 -1.01
C THR A 62 19.00 7.05 -1.70
N ARG A 63 18.93 6.99 -3.02
CA ARG A 63 17.65 7.08 -3.73
C ARG A 63 16.69 6.05 -3.16
N PHE A 64 15.51 6.50 -2.68
CA PHE A 64 14.57 5.67 -1.93
C PHE A 64 13.17 5.74 -2.53
N TRP A 65 12.64 4.58 -2.93
CA TRP A 65 11.30 4.46 -3.49
C TRP A 65 10.29 4.01 -2.46
N ALA A 66 9.15 4.66 -2.46
CA ALA A 66 8.04 4.35 -1.56
C ALA A 66 6.68 4.55 -2.23
N LEU A 67 5.67 3.90 -1.68
CA LEU A 67 4.25 4.21 -1.92
C LEU A 67 3.69 4.92 -0.70
N SER A 68 2.90 5.97 -0.88
CA SER A 68 2.29 6.69 0.22
C SER A 68 0.97 7.34 -0.18
N ARG A 69 -0.03 7.20 0.67
CA ARG A 69 -1.35 7.82 0.55
C ARG A 69 -2.03 7.52 -0.79
N PHE A 70 -3.34 7.59 -0.83
CA PHE A 70 -4.07 7.48 -2.08
C PHE A 70 -3.75 8.64 -3.02
N ARG A 71 -3.63 8.33 -4.31
CA ARG A 71 -3.60 9.30 -5.40
C ARG A 71 -4.97 9.98 -5.53
N ARG A 72 -5.01 11.10 -6.24
CA ARG A 72 -6.28 11.75 -6.58
C ARG A 72 -7.14 10.81 -7.44
N ILE A 73 -8.43 10.72 -7.12
CA ILE A 73 -9.36 9.79 -7.80
C ILE A 73 -9.34 9.94 -9.32
N PRO A 74 -9.30 11.16 -9.92
CA PRO A 74 -9.20 11.31 -11.38
C PRO A 74 -7.95 10.62 -11.97
N ASN A 75 -6.81 10.68 -11.29
CA ASN A 75 -5.57 10.04 -11.76
C ASN A 75 -5.70 8.50 -11.69
N ILE A 76 -6.27 7.98 -10.61
CA ILE A 76 -6.57 6.55 -10.46
C ILE A 76 -7.47 6.08 -11.61
N LEU A 77 -8.56 6.81 -11.87
CA LEU A 77 -9.51 6.47 -12.95
C LEU A 77 -8.85 6.49 -14.31
N THR A 78 -8.00 7.49 -14.61
CA THR A 78 -7.28 7.58 -15.88
C THR A 78 -6.39 6.37 -16.09
N ASP A 79 -5.57 6.01 -15.12
CA ASP A 79 -4.64 4.89 -15.25
C ASP A 79 -5.38 3.54 -15.31
N MET A 80 -6.40 3.36 -14.50
CA MET A 80 -7.20 2.13 -14.50
C MET A 80 -8.01 1.95 -15.80
N GLN A 81 -8.48 3.04 -16.43
CA GLN A 81 -9.10 3.00 -17.74
C GLN A 81 -8.10 2.58 -18.84
N GLN A 82 -6.85 3.05 -18.76
CA GLN A 82 -5.80 2.62 -19.70
C GLN A 82 -5.45 1.14 -19.53
N LEU A 83 -5.42 0.64 -18.27
CA LEU A 83 -5.27 -0.79 -18.01
C LEU A 83 -6.45 -1.62 -18.55
N ASN A 84 -7.64 -1.02 -18.66
CA ASN A 84 -8.85 -1.65 -19.21
C ASN A 84 -9.05 -3.10 -18.69
N LEU A 85 -9.08 -3.24 -17.37
CA LEU A 85 -9.25 -4.53 -16.69
C LEU A 85 -10.74 -4.84 -16.58
N LYS A 86 -11.24 -5.74 -17.42
CA LYS A 86 -12.68 -6.01 -17.57
C LYS A 86 -13.40 -6.31 -16.26
N LEU A 87 -12.74 -7.10 -15.39
CA LEU A 87 -13.31 -7.47 -14.09
C LEU A 87 -13.58 -6.28 -13.16
N LEU A 88 -12.87 -5.17 -13.36
CA LEU A 88 -12.95 -3.98 -12.51
C LEU A 88 -13.87 -2.89 -13.07
N ASN A 89 -14.42 -3.07 -14.26
CA ASN A 89 -15.16 -2.02 -14.96
C ASN A 89 -16.38 -1.50 -14.19
N ASP A 90 -17.16 -2.38 -13.57
CA ASP A 90 -18.34 -1.99 -12.80
C ASP A 90 -17.96 -1.16 -11.58
N MET A 91 -16.95 -1.63 -10.83
CA MET A 91 -16.41 -0.92 -9.66
C MET A 91 -15.81 0.44 -10.03
N LEU A 92 -15.11 0.53 -11.17
CA LEU A 92 -14.57 1.78 -11.70
C LEU A 92 -15.67 2.74 -12.17
N THR A 93 -16.76 2.21 -12.73
CA THR A 93 -17.91 3.01 -13.13
C THR A 93 -18.59 3.64 -11.93
N GLU A 94 -18.77 2.89 -10.82
CA GLU A 94 -19.31 3.42 -9.57
C GLU A 94 -18.43 4.52 -8.99
N LEU A 95 -17.10 4.30 -8.93
CA LEU A 95 -16.14 5.30 -8.47
C LEU A 95 -16.14 6.55 -9.36
N LYS A 96 -16.30 6.40 -10.68
CA LYS A 96 -16.39 7.53 -11.64
C LYS A 96 -17.66 8.34 -11.45
N GLN A 97 -18.79 7.68 -11.18
CA GLN A 97 -20.08 8.36 -10.94
C GLN A 97 -20.09 9.13 -9.63
N ARG A 98 -19.40 8.63 -8.61
CA ARG A 98 -19.33 9.22 -7.26
C ARG A 98 -17.88 9.27 -6.78
N PRO A 99 -17.07 10.22 -7.26
CA PRO A 99 -15.64 10.28 -6.94
C PRO A 99 -15.39 10.84 -5.52
N THR A 100 -15.79 10.09 -4.51
CA THR A 100 -15.67 10.44 -3.09
C THR A 100 -14.66 9.52 -2.38
N PRO A 101 -14.08 9.95 -1.23
CA PRO A 101 -13.21 9.09 -0.43
C PRO A 101 -13.88 7.79 0.00
N GLN A 102 -15.17 7.81 0.28
CA GLN A 102 -15.97 6.65 0.67
C GLN A 102 -16.08 5.63 -0.47
N GLU A 103 -16.33 6.10 -1.70
CA GLU A 103 -16.37 5.22 -2.88
C GLU A 103 -14.97 4.68 -3.23
N LEU A 104 -13.92 5.48 -3.05
CA LEU A 104 -12.54 4.98 -3.21
C LEU A 104 -12.24 3.87 -2.19
N GLN A 105 -12.66 4.05 -0.94
CA GLN A 105 -12.53 3.03 0.09
C GLN A 105 -13.28 1.74 -0.28
N ARG A 106 -14.54 1.85 -0.76
CA ARG A 106 -15.31 0.69 -1.23
C ARG A 106 -14.62 -0.02 -2.39
N PHE A 107 -14.20 0.75 -3.40
CA PHE A 107 -13.47 0.21 -4.54
C PHE A 107 -12.23 -0.56 -4.09
N TYR A 108 -11.38 0.05 -3.26
CA TYR A 108 -10.14 -0.56 -2.78
C TYR A 108 -10.41 -1.81 -1.92
N THR A 109 -11.41 -1.76 -1.06
CA THR A 109 -11.83 -2.91 -0.24
C THR A 109 -12.34 -4.06 -1.11
N SER A 110 -13.17 -3.77 -2.12
CA SER A 110 -13.66 -4.77 -3.06
C SER A 110 -12.54 -5.40 -3.86
N LEU A 111 -11.57 -4.59 -4.35
CA LEU A 111 -10.38 -5.07 -5.03
C LEU A 111 -9.56 -6.04 -4.17
N MET A 112 -9.30 -5.69 -2.90
CA MET A 112 -8.56 -6.53 -1.96
C MET A 112 -9.31 -7.81 -1.59
N SER A 113 -10.65 -7.79 -1.67
CA SER A 113 -11.53 -8.90 -1.31
C SER A 113 -11.83 -9.85 -2.48
N LEU A 114 -11.29 -9.60 -3.67
CA LEU A 114 -11.39 -10.54 -4.79
C LEU A 114 -10.89 -11.93 -4.37
N ASN A 115 -11.53 -12.99 -4.88
CA ASN A 115 -11.03 -14.34 -4.67
C ASN A 115 -9.71 -14.58 -5.44
N GLN A 116 -9.01 -15.67 -5.15
CA GLN A 116 -7.68 -15.91 -5.68
C GLN A 116 -7.65 -16.00 -7.21
N ASP A 117 -8.64 -16.64 -7.83
CA ASP A 117 -8.72 -16.75 -9.30
C ASP A 117 -8.95 -15.38 -9.96
N GLN A 118 -9.80 -14.55 -9.35
CA GLN A 118 -10.04 -13.19 -9.81
C GLN A 118 -8.77 -12.33 -9.68
N LYS A 119 -8.05 -12.42 -8.55
CA LYS A 119 -6.77 -11.71 -8.34
C LYS A 119 -5.75 -12.10 -9.41
N LYS A 120 -5.55 -13.40 -9.60
CA LYS A 120 -4.64 -13.93 -10.62
C LYS A 120 -4.97 -13.44 -12.02
N ARG A 121 -6.25 -13.43 -12.38
CA ARG A 121 -6.72 -12.94 -13.69
C ARG A 121 -6.45 -11.43 -13.85
N VAL A 122 -6.81 -10.61 -12.85
CA VAL A 122 -6.60 -9.16 -12.87
C VAL A 122 -5.12 -8.83 -12.98
N VAL A 123 -4.27 -9.45 -12.16
CA VAL A 123 -2.81 -9.26 -12.19
C VAL A 123 -2.22 -9.68 -13.53
N GLY A 124 -2.63 -10.83 -14.06
CA GLY A 124 -2.17 -11.32 -15.38
C GLY A 124 -2.53 -10.39 -16.53
N GLU A 125 -3.78 -9.89 -16.57
CA GLU A 125 -4.23 -8.93 -17.57
C GLU A 125 -3.45 -7.59 -17.45
N ALA A 126 -3.24 -7.09 -16.22
CA ALA A 126 -2.50 -5.86 -15.96
C ALA A 126 -1.02 -5.97 -16.39
N LEU A 127 -0.36 -7.08 -16.04
CA LEU A 127 1.04 -7.34 -16.44
C LEU A 127 1.21 -7.42 -17.95
N LYS A 128 0.28 -8.07 -18.65
CA LYS A 128 0.31 -8.10 -20.11
C LYS A 128 0.25 -6.70 -20.72
N LYS A 129 -0.59 -5.82 -20.14
CA LYS A 129 -0.69 -4.41 -20.56
C LYS A 129 0.58 -3.63 -20.26
N ALA A 130 1.11 -3.77 -19.03
CA ALA A 130 2.32 -3.08 -18.63
C ALA A 130 3.55 -3.42 -19.48
N ARG A 131 3.73 -4.68 -19.83
CA ARG A 131 4.85 -5.12 -20.69
C ARG A 131 4.76 -4.58 -22.12
N ASN A 132 3.57 -4.22 -22.58
CA ASN A 132 3.33 -3.65 -23.89
C ASN A 132 3.26 -2.11 -23.88
N ASP A 133 3.39 -1.48 -22.71
CA ASP A 133 3.39 -0.03 -22.59
C ASP A 133 4.75 0.54 -23.00
N THR A 134 4.75 1.36 -24.05
CA THR A 134 5.95 2.02 -24.59
C THR A 134 6.20 3.39 -23.93
N ALA A 135 5.31 3.86 -23.06
CA ALA A 135 5.40 5.18 -22.45
C ALA A 135 6.38 5.25 -21.26
N ASP A 136 7.02 4.14 -20.87
CA ASP A 136 8.03 4.02 -19.82
C ASP A 136 7.61 4.65 -18.47
N ARG A 137 6.33 4.44 -18.10
CA ARG A 137 5.78 5.03 -16.90
C ARG A 137 6.26 4.32 -15.64
N PRO A 138 6.69 5.06 -14.61
CA PRO A 138 7.22 4.47 -13.39
C PRO A 138 6.24 3.49 -12.69
N GLU A 139 4.93 3.77 -12.73
CA GLU A 139 3.91 2.91 -12.14
C GLU A 139 3.89 1.52 -12.76
N PHE A 140 4.07 1.42 -14.10
CA PHE A 140 4.14 0.15 -14.80
C PHE A 140 5.42 -0.61 -14.49
N GLN A 141 6.55 0.10 -14.47
CA GLN A 141 7.83 -0.50 -14.10
C GLN A 141 7.77 -1.09 -12.68
N TRP A 142 7.22 -0.33 -11.73
CA TRP A 142 7.08 -0.79 -10.36
C TRP A 142 6.07 -1.93 -10.23
N MET A 143 4.97 -1.91 -10.97
CA MET A 143 4.04 -3.05 -10.99
C MET A 143 4.75 -4.33 -11.47
N ILE A 144 5.57 -4.26 -12.51
CA ILE A 144 6.34 -5.42 -13.02
C ILE A 144 7.35 -5.88 -11.96
N LYS A 145 8.10 -4.95 -11.34
CA LYS A 145 9.04 -5.26 -10.25
C LYS A 145 8.33 -5.95 -9.07
N LEU A 146 7.20 -5.40 -8.63
CA LEU A 146 6.39 -5.97 -7.55
C LEU A 146 5.91 -7.38 -7.88
N ALA A 147 5.42 -7.62 -9.09
CA ALA A 147 4.95 -8.93 -9.52
C ALA A 147 6.06 -9.99 -9.60
N ASN A 148 7.31 -9.59 -9.81
CA ASN A 148 8.45 -10.51 -9.74
C ASN A 148 8.70 -11.02 -8.31
N HIS A 149 8.39 -10.21 -7.29
CA HIS A 149 8.52 -10.58 -5.88
C HIS A 149 7.26 -11.22 -5.32
N TYR A 150 6.10 -10.79 -5.77
CA TYR A 150 4.77 -11.17 -5.26
C TYR A 150 3.85 -11.56 -6.42
N PRO A 151 4.12 -12.70 -7.09
CA PRO A 151 3.29 -13.16 -8.22
C PRO A 151 1.85 -13.39 -7.73
N GLU A 152 0.89 -12.96 -8.53
CA GLU A 152 -0.54 -13.11 -8.28
C GLU A 152 -1.12 -12.30 -7.09
N ASP A 153 -0.30 -11.53 -6.36
CA ASP A 153 -0.78 -10.62 -5.31
C ASP A 153 -1.40 -9.38 -5.96
N ILE A 154 -2.65 -9.08 -5.61
CA ILE A 154 -3.36 -7.91 -6.12
C ILE A 154 -2.71 -6.58 -5.70
N GLY A 155 -1.94 -6.58 -4.60
CA GLY A 155 -1.16 -5.42 -4.14
C GLY A 155 -0.13 -4.91 -5.14
N VAL A 156 0.25 -5.71 -6.15
CA VAL A 156 1.16 -5.26 -7.23
C VAL A 156 0.57 -4.12 -8.06
N LEU A 157 -0.75 -3.92 -8.02
CA LEU A 157 -1.44 -2.78 -8.64
C LEU A 157 -1.34 -1.48 -7.84
N SER A 158 -0.78 -1.51 -6.65
CA SER A 158 -0.77 -0.34 -5.74
C SER A 158 -0.08 0.91 -6.28
N PRO A 159 0.91 0.86 -7.18
CA PRO A 159 1.44 2.07 -7.84
C PRO A 159 0.39 2.90 -8.59
N PHE A 160 -0.75 2.30 -8.97
CA PHE A 160 -1.86 3.01 -9.60
C PHE A 160 -2.83 3.66 -8.61
N PHE A 161 -2.82 3.25 -7.35
CA PHE A 161 -3.71 3.74 -6.30
C PHE A 161 -3.02 4.64 -5.30
N LEU A 162 -1.75 4.36 -5.00
CA LEU A 162 -0.94 5.12 -4.05
C LEU A 162 0.07 6.00 -4.80
N ASN A 163 0.44 7.14 -4.21
CA ASN A 163 1.47 7.97 -4.81
C ASN A 163 2.81 7.23 -4.77
N LEU A 164 3.41 7.03 -5.93
CA LEU A 164 4.76 6.53 -6.08
C LEU A 164 5.72 7.69 -5.86
N ILE A 165 6.58 7.58 -4.87
CA ILE A 165 7.49 8.62 -4.41
C ILE A 165 8.92 8.11 -4.56
N CYS A 166 9.79 8.98 -5.10
CA CYS A 166 11.23 8.78 -5.09
C CYS A 166 11.86 9.89 -4.26
N LEU A 167 12.48 9.53 -3.15
CA LEU A 167 13.25 10.45 -2.32
C LEU A 167 14.71 10.41 -2.74
N GLU A 168 15.31 11.57 -2.94
CA GLU A 168 16.75 11.72 -3.11
C GLU A 168 17.45 11.74 -1.74
N PRO A 169 18.76 11.42 -1.67
CA PRO A 169 19.49 11.43 -0.41
C PRO A 169 19.32 12.74 0.37
N GLY A 170 18.99 12.64 1.66
CA GLY A 170 18.70 13.76 2.54
C GLY A 170 17.24 14.24 2.52
N GLN A 171 16.42 13.80 1.58
CA GLN A 171 14.98 14.07 1.62
C GLN A 171 14.28 13.13 2.61
N ALA A 172 13.21 13.63 3.21
CA ALA A 172 12.43 12.86 4.18
C ALA A 172 10.94 12.96 3.92
N ILE A 173 10.20 11.93 4.33
CA ILE A 173 8.75 11.92 4.35
C ILE A 173 8.26 11.53 5.75
N TYR A 174 7.23 12.23 6.21
CA TYR A 174 6.49 11.90 7.42
C TYR A 174 5.15 11.24 7.05
N LEU A 175 4.85 10.15 7.72
CA LEU A 175 3.66 9.33 7.54
C LEU A 175 2.88 9.31 8.84
N ASP A 176 1.70 9.89 8.83
CA ASP A 176 0.84 9.89 10.01
C ASP A 176 0.17 8.52 10.22
N ALA A 177 -0.32 8.31 11.42
CA ALA A 177 -1.09 7.11 11.72
C ALA A 177 -2.33 7.01 10.82
N GLY A 178 -2.59 5.82 10.28
CA GLY A 178 -3.69 5.56 9.35
C GLY A 178 -3.34 5.76 7.88
N GLU A 179 -2.18 6.29 7.55
CA GLU A 179 -1.75 6.46 6.16
C GLU A 179 -1.23 5.14 5.57
N LEU A 180 -1.82 4.73 4.44
CA LEU A 180 -1.32 3.59 3.66
C LEU A 180 0.05 3.92 3.06
N HIS A 181 1.02 3.03 3.26
CA HIS A 181 2.36 3.18 2.72
C HIS A 181 3.07 1.84 2.53
N ALA A 182 4.09 1.85 1.69
CA ALA A 182 5.04 0.74 1.53
C ALA A 182 6.41 1.28 1.15
N TYR A 183 7.47 0.68 1.70
CA TYR A 183 8.85 0.96 1.30
C TYR A 183 9.26 -0.06 0.25
N LEU A 184 9.73 0.42 -0.90
CA LEU A 184 9.94 -0.42 -2.06
C LEU A 184 11.41 -0.79 -2.27
N GLU A 185 12.30 0.21 -2.25
CA GLU A 185 13.73 0.03 -2.54
C GLU A 185 14.54 1.22 -2.02
N GLY A 186 15.70 0.98 -1.40
CA GLY A 186 16.62 2.01 -0.95
C GLY A 186 17.07 1.88 0.51
N LEU A 187 17.90 2.83 0.95
CA LEU A 187 18.47 2.92 2.29
C LEU A 187 18.19 4.27 2.90
#